data_49f676500c43d952cc8290e07869303a
#
_entry.id   49f676500c43d952cc8290e07869303a
#
_cell.length_a   1.000
_cell.length_b   1.000
_cell.length_c   1.000
_cell.angle_alpha   90.00
_cell.angle_beta   90.00
_cell.angle_gamma   90.00
#
_symmetry.space_group_name_H-M   'P 1'
#
loop_
_entity.id
_entity.type
_entity.pdbx_description
1 polymer ?
#
loop_
_entity_poly.entity_id
_entity_poly.type
_entity_poly.pdbx_seq_one_letter_code
_entity_poly.pdbx_strand_id
1 'polypeptide(L)'
;MLHKCKMTILDKKLYPELQEAYCADPQSGPCPCYHVGDQYLFERYDGADDFWKMGAGTLIKATHGIDGVAGGPGRPHCSELWDAVSRYIYTALQGGSIMRGWMKDERVMIACCSDGTRPVIVKLERLDYCAAYLEGNRSREDDLRIAAALKEIPSVQEIMFREHYAEIYLEHDLPEETIRQAIEGCGAYRVVKIDR
;
A
#
# COMPACT_ATOMS: atom_id res chain seq x y z
N MET A 1 11.42 -6.67 7.78
CA MET A 1 10.20 -5.82 7.77
C MET A 1 9.11 -6.46 6.94
N LEU A 2 7.86 -6.26 7.33
CA LEU A 2 6.70 -6.60 6.54
C LEU A 2 6.47 -5.53 5.45
N HIS A 3 5.78 -5.89 4.38
CA HIS A 3 5.64 -5.01 3.23
C HIS A 3 4.20 -4.97 2.73
N LYS A 4 3.75 -3.77 2.37
CA LYS A 4 2.53 -3.52 1.59
C LYS A 4 2.90 -2.74 0.34
N CYS A 5 1.99 -2.68 -0.62
CA CYS A 5 2.17 -1.84 -1.80
C CYS A 5 0.99 -0.88 -1.94
N LYS A 6 1.28 0.41 -2.01
CA LYS A 6 0.29 1.45 -2.30
C LYS A 6 0.39 1.85 -3.76
N MET A 7 -0.74 1.81 -4.47
CA MET A 7 -0.88 2.35 -5.82
C MET A 7 -1.70 3.63 -5.76
N THR A 8 -1.20 4.70 -6.36
CA THR A 8 -1.90 5.99 -6.49
C THR A 8 -2.06 6.32 -7.96
N ILE A 9 -3.27 6.68 -8.38
CA ILE A 9 -3.53 7.17 -9.73
C ILE A 9 -3.03 8.61 -9.81
N LEU A 10 -1.99 8.84 -10.61
CA LEU A 10 -1.35 10.16 -10.73
C LEU A 10 -1.98 11.01 -11.83
N ASP A 11 -2.31 10.37 -12.97
CA ASP A 11 -2.76 11.11 -14.14
C ASP A 11 -3.53 10.18 -15.10
N LYS A 12 -4.30 10.79 -16.00
CA LYS A 12 -5.00 10.12 -17.09
C LYS A 12 -4.73 10.89 -18.36
N LYS A 13 -4.21 10.23 -19.36
CA LYS A 13 -4.01 10.83 -20.69
C LYS A 13 -5.11 10.41 -21.65
N LEU A 14 -5.24 11.17 -22.71
CA LEU A 14 -6.12 10.88 -23.84
C LEU A 14 -5.40 11.28 -25.12
N TYR A 15 -5.43 10.40 -26.10
CA TYR A 15 -4.93 10.62 -27.44
C TYR A 15 -6.10 10.53 -28.45
N PRO A 16 -6.86 11.62 -28.63
CA PRO A 16 -8.06 11.61 -29.47
C PRO A 16 -7.77 11.18 -30.90
N GLU A 17 -6.62 11.56 -31.44
CA GLU A 17 -6.16 11.20 -32.77
C GLU A 17 -5.97 9.69 -32.96
N LEU A 18 -5.55 8.99 -31.88
CA LEU A 18 -5.44 7.53 -31.91
C LEU A 18 -6.81 6.87 -31.78
N GLN A 19 -7.70 7.44 -30.99
CA GLN A 19 -9.08 6.93 -30.91
C GLN A 19 -9.80 7.10 -32.24
N GLU A 20 -9.66 8.23 -32.89
CA GLU A 20 -10.27 8.51 -34.20
C GLU A 20 -9.74 7.53 -35.28
N ALA A 21 -8.44 7.26 -35.26
CA ALA A 21 -7.82 6.42 -36.28
C ALA A 21 -8.06 4.92 -36.09
N TYR A 22 -8.20 4.42 -34.85
CA TYR A 22 -8.11 2.99 -34.56
C TYR A 22 -9.23 2.41 -33.70
N CYS A 23 -9.98 3.22 -32.94
CA CYS A 23 -11.03 2.71 -32.08
C CYS A 23 -12.36 2.53 -32.82
N ALA A 24 -13.11 1.50 -32.47
CA ALA A 24 -14.48 1.30 -32.99
C ALA A 24 -15.43 2.43 -32.55
N ASP A 25 -15.19 3.02 -31.37
CA ASP A 25 -15.83 4.24 -30.90
C ASP A 25 -14.75 5.33 -30.75
N PRO A 26 -14.64 6.23 -31.75
CA PRO A 26 -13.69 7.34 -31.72
C PRO A 26 -13.94 8.35 -30.60
N GLN A 27 -15.12 8.31 -29.99
CA GLN A 27 -15.54 9.25 -28.94
C GLN A 27 -15.57 8.58 -27.53
N SER A 28 -14.93 7.45 -27.35
CA SER A 28 -14.92 6.71 -26.07
C SER A 28 -14.29 7.50 -24.91
N GLY A 29 -13.49 8.52 -25.21
CA GLY A 29 -12.96 9.45 -24.22
C GLY A 29 -11.91 8.87 -23.26
N PRO A 30 -11.65 9.54 -22.12
CA PRO A 30 -10.65 9.09 -21.15
C PRO A 30 -11.09 7.83 -20.42
N CYS A 31 -10.14 7.11 -19.79
CA CYS A 31 -10.44 5.91 -19.03
C CYS A 31 -11.56 6.14 -17.99
N PRO A 32 -12.65 5.34 -18.00
CA PRO A 32 -13.75 5.50 -17.05
C PRO A 32 -13.53 4.79 -15.72
N CYS A 33 -12.50 3.91 -15.61
CA CYS A 33 -12.33 3.02 -14.47
C CYS A 33 -11.74 3.69 -13.24
N TYR A 34 -10.95 4.75 -13.42
CA TYR A 34 -10.17 5.35 -12.34
C TYR A 34 -10.26 6.87 -12.34
N HIS A 35 -10.07 7.47 -11.15
CA HIS A 35 -9.96 8.91 -10.98
C HIS A 35 -8.56 9.28 -10.47
N VAL A 36 -8.07 10.44 -10.88
CA VAL A 36 -6.80 10.97 -10.35
C VAL A 36 -6.94 11.18 -8.86
N GLY A 37 -5.93 10.72 -8.09
CA GLY A 37 -5.94 10.72 -6.63
C GLY A 37 -6.49 9.43 -6.00
N ASP A 38 -7.13 8.53 -6.77
CA ASP A 38 -7.53 7.22 -6.25
C ASP A 38 -6.32 6.47 -5.71
N GLN A 39 -6.48 5.84 -4.54
CA GLN A 39 -5.44 5.04 -3.91
C GLN A 39 -5.94 3.62 -3.65
N TYR A 40 -5.02 2.66 -3.75
CA TYR A 40 -5.24 1.24 -3.54
C TYR A 40 -4.11 0.69 -2.71
N LEU A 41 -4.43 -0.03 -1.64
CA LEU A 41 -3.46 -0.73 -0.81
C LEU A 41 -3.53 -2.22 -1.12
N PHE A 42 -2.38 -2.81 -1.43
CA PHE A 42 -2.22 -4.24 -1.63
C PHE A 42 -1.43 -4.81 -0.47
N GLU A 43 -1.92 -5.88 0.08
CA GLU A 43 -1.26 -6.66 1.13
C GLU A 43 -1.36 -8.14 0.81
N ARG A 44 -0.46 -8.91 1.38
CA ARG A 44 -0.41 -10.35 1.19
C ARG A 44 -1.30 -11.04 2.20
N TYR A 45 -2.01 -12.05 1.74
CA TYR A 45 -2.80 -12.89 2.64
C TYR A 45 -1.93 -13.82 3.46
N ASP A 46 -2.29 -14.01 4.72
CA ASP A 46 -1.66 -14.98 5.62
C ASP A 46 -2.31 -16.38 5.59
N GLY A 47 -3.27 -16.64 4.72
CA GLY A 47 -4.07 -17.87 4.69
C GLY A 47 -3.66 -18.85 3.59
N ALA A 48 -3.43 -20.13 3.95
CA ALA A 48 -3.14 -21.20 3.00
C ALA A 48 -4.26 -21.40 1.95
N ASP A 49 -5.51 -21.11 2.30
CA ASP A 49 -6.67 -21.22 1.40
C ASP A 49 -6.64 -20.22 0.25
N ASP A 50 -5.85 -19.17 0.36
CA ASP A 50 -5.73 -18.13 -0.65
C ASP A 50 -4.74 -18.47 -1.78
N PHE A 51 -3.98 -19.54 -1.61
CA PHE A 51 -3.07 -20.03 -2.65
C PHE A 51 -3.80 -20.27 -4.00
N TRP A 52 -5.02 -20.76 -3.96
CA TRP A 52 -5.82 -21.06 -5.15
C TRP A 52 -6.52 -19.86 -5.76
N LYS A 53 -6.52 -18.72 -5.06
CA LYS A 53 -7.04 -17.45 -5.56
C LYS A 53 -5.96 -16.62 -6.27
N MET A 54 -4.95 -17.27 -6.83
CA MET A 54 -3.85 -16.64 -7.56
C MET A 54 -4.36 -15.74 -8.68
N GLY A 55 -3.77 -14.57 -8.83
CA GLY A 55 -4.22 -13.51 -9.72
C GLY A 55 -4.98 -12.41 -8.98
N ALA A 56 -6.02 -11.86 -9.54
CA ALA A 56 -6.80 -10.76 -8.94
C ALA A 56 -7.38 -11.09 -7.55
N GLY A 57 -7.42 -12.37 -7.15
CA GLY A 57 -7.92 -12.82 -5.88
C GLY A 57 -6.89 -12.98 -4.75
N THR A 58 -5.59 -13.00 -5.06
CA THR A 58 -4.53 -13.16 -4.03
C THR A 58 -4.13 -11.88 -3.35
N LEU A 59 -4.54 -10.76 -3.90
CA LEU A 59 -4.26 -9.45 -3.35
C LEU A 59 -5.57 -8.83 -2.94
N ILE A 60 -5.78 -8.72 -1.63
CA ILE A 60 -6.88 -7.89 -1.14
C ILE A 60 -6.50 -6.42 -1.31
N LYS A 61 -7.47 -5.68 -1.77
CA LYS A 61 -7.51 -4.27 -1.46
C LYS A 61 -7.80 -4.17 0.03
N ALA A 62 -6.86 -3.71 0.83
CA ALA A 62 -7.09 -3.54 2.25
C ALA A 62 -8.32 -2.63 2.45
N THR A 63 -9.31 -3.16 3.16
CA THR A 63 -10.50 -2.39 3.54
C THR A 63 -10.21 -1.39 4.67
N HIS A 64 -9.04 -1.52 5.30
CA HIS A 64 -8.58 -0.71 6.39
C HIS A 64 -7.23 -0.14 5.95
N GLY A 65 -7.29 0.99 5.29
CA GLY A 65 -6.11 1.63 4.74
C GLY A 65 -5.52 2.68 5.65
N ILE A 66 -4.40 3.17 5.26
CA ILE A 66 -3.88 4.48 5.59
C ILE A 66 -4.97 5.51 5.25
N ASP A 67 -5.16 6.51 6.08
CA ASP A 67 -6.18 7.54 5.87
C ASP A 67 -6.20 8.04 4.43
N GLY A 68 -7.36 8.01 3.80
CA GLY A 68 -7.54 8.39 2.40
C GLY A 68 -7.34 7.29 1.35
N VAL A 69 -6.91 6.08 1.74
CA VAL A 69 -6.83 4.95 0.81
C VAL A 69 -8.21 4.34 0.60
N ALA A 70 -8.72 4.46 -0.61
CA ALA A 70 -9.97 3.84 -0.98
C ALA A 70 -9.75 2.33 -1.18
N GLY A 71 -9.99 1.55 -0.14
CA GLY A 71 -10.11 0.10 -0.23
C GLY A 71 -11.58 -0.30 -0.10
N GLY A 72 -12.03 -1.28 -0.83
CA GLY A 72 -13.38 -1.82 -0.67
C GLY A 72 -13.78 -2.76 -1.79
N PRO A 73 -14.68 -3.72 -1.51
CA PRO A 73 -15.32 -4.51 -2.55
C PRO A 73 -16.12 -3.58 -3.47
N GLY A 74 -15.95 -3.73 -4.79
CA GLY A 74 -16.75 -3.01 -5.79
C GLY A 74 -16.00 -2.02 -6.68
N ARG A 75 -14.72 -1.76 -6.47
CA ARG A 75 -13.97 -0.99 -7.47
C ARG A 75 -13.61 -1.88 -8.66
N PRO A 76 -13.79 -1.37 -9.89
CA PRO A 76 -13.58 -2.18 -11.08
C PRO A 76 -12.13 -2.67 -11.14
N HIS A 77 -11.99 -3.95 -11.43
CA HIS A 77 -10.72 -4.51 -11.86
C HIS A 77 -10.54 -4.21 -13.35
N CYS A 78 -9.44 -3.56 -13.68
CA CYS A 78 -9.04 -3.35 -15.07
C CYS A 78 -7.84 -4.25 -15.37
N SER A 79 -7.99 -5.20 -16.28
CA SER A 79 -6.94 -6.13 -16.68
C SER A 79 -5.76 -5.40 -17.33
N GLU A 80 -6.01 -4.37 -18.13
CA GLU A 80 -4.97 -3.56 -18.78
C GLU A 80 -4.03 -2.88 -17.76
N LEU A 81 -4.59 -2.39 -16.65
CA LEU A 81 -3.76 -1.84 -15.59
C LEU A 81 -3.10 -2.96 -14.78
N TRP A 82 -3.84 -4.03 -14.45
CA TRP A 82 -3.31 -5.13 -13.66
C TRP A 82 -2.11 -5.80 -14.31
N ASP A 83 -2.19 -6.12 -15.58
CA ASP A 83 -1.10 -6.76 -16.35
C ASP A 83 0.17 -5.88 -16.37
N ALA A 84 -0.01 -4.58 -16.45
CA ALA A 84 1.11 -3.64 -16.44
C ALA A 84 1.80 -3.53 -15.07
N VAL A 85 1.02 -3.60 -13.95
CA VAL A 85 1.54 -3.24 -12.61
C VAL A 85 1.75 -4.41 -11.68
N SER A 86 1.12 -5.57 -11.89
CA SER A 86 1.15 -6.71 -10.98
C SER A 86 2.56 -7.16 -10.58
N ARG A 87 3.49 -7.21 -11.53
CA ARG A 87 4.90 -7.56 -11.28
C ARG A 87 5.58 -6.62 -10.28
N TYR A 88 5.28 -5.33 -10.36
CA TYR A 88 5.83 -4.32 -9.45
C TYR A 88 5.20 -4.42 -8.06
N ILE A 89 3.88 -4.68 -7.99
CA ILE A 89 3.18 -4.95 -6.74
C ILE A 89 3.78 -6.16 -6.04
N TYR A 90 3.97 -7.28 -6.74
CA TYR A 90 4.59 -8.47 -6.16
C TYR A 90 6.02 -8.22 -5.69
N THR A 91 6.82 -7.46 -6.46
CA THR A 91 8.18 -7.08 -6.05
C THR A 91 8.15 -6.26 -4.76
N ALA A 92 7.25 -5.27 -4.66
CA ALA A 92 7.07 -4.47 -3.45
C ALA A 92 6.70 -5.34 -2.25
N LEU A 93 5.73 -6.25 -2.41
CA LEU A 93 5.27 -7.14 -1.34
C LEU A 93 6.33 -8.15 -0.87
N GLN A 94 7.37 -8.39 -1.66
CA GLN A 94 8.52 -9.21 -1.28
C GLN A 94 9.68 -8.40 -0.68
N GLY A 95 9.51 -7.08 -0.50
CA GLY A 95 10.57 -6.21 0.03
C GLY A 95 11.67 -5.88 -0.97
N GLY A 96 11.49 -6.22 -2.24
CA GLY A 96 12.45 -5.94 -3.29
C GLY A 96 12.50 -4.46 -3.69
N SER A 97 13.63 -4.05 -4.30
CA SER A 97 13.71 -2.79 -5.03
C SER A 97 12.83 -2.89 -6.28
N ILE A 98 11.84 -1.99 -6.42
CA ILE A 98 10.86 -2.11 -7.50
C ILE A 98 11.53 -1.80 -8.84
N MET A 99 12.37 -0.76 -8.90
CA MET A 99 13.14 -0.42 -10.10
C MET A 99 14.47 0.25 -9.72
N ARG A 100 15.42 -0.58 -9.31
CA ARG A 100 16.75 -0.12 -8.88
C ARG A 100 17.46 0.70 -9.95
N GLY A 101 18.01 1.83 -9.55
CA GLY A 101 18.82 2.68 -10.40
C GLY A 101 18.04 3.50 -11.44
N TRP A 102 16.73 3.37 -11.50
CA TRP A 102 15.88 4.15 -12.39
C TRP A 102 15.08 5.22 -11.64
N MET A 103 14.45 4.86 -10.52
CA MET A 103 13.74 5.80 -9.65
C MET A 103 14.69 6.39 -8.60
N LYS A 104 14.37 7.59 -8.10
CA LYS A 104 15.11 8.23 -7.00
C LYS A 104 14.99 7.44 -5.70
N ASP A 105 13.85 6.79 -5.47
CA ASP A 105 13.59 5.89 -4.36
C ASP A 105 13.32 4.49 -4.90
N GLU A 106 14.09 3.50 -4.46
CA GLU A 106 13.95 2.11 -4.89
C GLU A 106 12.61 1.47 -4.49
N ARG A 107 11.88 2.09 -3.56
CA ARG A 107 10.54 1.68 -3.12
C ARG A 107 9.44 2.16 -4.07
N VAL A 108 9.77 2.96 -5.07
CA VAL A 108 8.79 3.62 -5.95
C VAL A 108 8.93 3.16 -7.39
N MET A 109 7.82 3.03 -8.09
CA MET A 109 7.75 2.90 -9.55
C MET A 109 6.63 3.77 -10.11
N ILE A 110 6.91 4.43 -11.22
CA ILE A 110 5.90 5.09 -12.05
C ILE A 110 5.64 4.18 -13.26
N ALA A 111 4.40 3.74 -13.40
CA ALA A 111 3.96 2.85 -14.48
C ALA A 111 2.69 3.41 -15.15
N CYS A 112 2.28 2.79 -16.25
CA CYS A 112 1.01 3.08 -16.89
C CYS A 112 0.33 1.78 -17.33
N CYS A 113 -0.98 1.82 -17.55
CA CYS A 113 -1.70 0.70 -18.13
C CYS A 113 -1.32 0.50 -19.60
N SER A 114 -1.73 -0.63 -20.18
CA SER A 114 -1.41 -1.00 -21.55
C SER A 114 -2.33 -0.37 -22.62
N ASP A 115 -3.38 0.36 -22.22
CA ASP A 115 -4.23 1.10 -23.18
C ASP A 115 -3.46 2.32 -23.75
N GLY A 116 -2.97 2.18 -24.98
CA GLY A 116 -2.20 3.23 -25.65
C GLY A 116 -3.02 4.45 -26.05
N THR A 117 -4.36 4.37 -26.06
CA THR A 117 -5.21 5.49 -26.50
C THR A 117 -5.65 6.40 -25.35
N ARG A 118 -5.72 5.84 -24.14
CA ARG A 118 -6.14 6.55 -22.91
C ARG A 118 -5.42 6.03 -21.65
N PRO A 119 -4.07 6.07 -21.62
CA PRO A 119 -3.33 5.48 -20.54
C PRO A 119 -3.57 6.15 -19.18
N VAL A 120 -3.60 5.33 -18.15
CA VAL A 120 -3.65 5.74 -16.74
C VAL A 120 -2.25 5.63 -16.16
N ILE A 121 -1.73 6.73 -15.60
CA ILE A 121 -0.41 6.80 -14.99
C ILE A 121 -0.55 6.58 -13.49
N VAL A 122 0.27 5.68 -12.95
CA VAL A 122 0.22 5.31 -11.53
C VAL A 122 1.58 5.40 -10.87
N LYS A 123 1.57 5.72 -9.58
CA LYS A 123 2.70 5.51 -8.66
C LYS A 123 2.45 4.23 -7.87
N LEU A 124 3.42 3.34 -7.86
CA LEU A 124 3.50 2.20 -6.96
C LEU A 124 4.55 2.50 -5.90
N GLU A 125 4.24 2.24 -4.64
CA GLU A 125 5.09 2.57 -3.51
C GLU A 125 5.09 1.42 -2.50
N ARG A 126 6.27 0.85 -2.23
CA ARG A 126 6.44 -0.12 -1.15
C ARG A 126 6.37 0.61 0.18
N LEU A 127 5.52 0.12 1.06
CA LEU A 127 5.41 0.56 2.44
C LEU A 127 6.02 -0.51 3.33
N ASP A 128 7.05 -0.13 4.06
CA ASP A 128 7.78 -1.01 4.97
C ASP A 128 7.25 -0.80 6.40
N TYR A 129 6.91 -1.86 7.12
CA TYR A 129 6.36 -1.75 8.46
C TYR A 129 6.75 -2.94 9.35
N CYS A 130 6.57 -2.77 10.65
CA CYS A 130 6.54 -3.86 11.61
C CYS A 130 5.21 -3.89 12.35
N ALA A 131 4.83 -5.06 12.87
CA ALA A 131 3.62 -5.25 13.66
C ALA A 131 3.98 -5.54 15.12
N ALA A 132 3.73 -4.57 16.01
CA ALA A 132 3.96 -4.71 17.45
C ALA A 132 2.67 -5.21 18.13
N TYR A 133 2.69 -6.44 18.62
CA TYR A 133 1.56 -7.05 19.36
C TYR A 133 1.58 -6.58 20.80
N LEU A 134 0.43 -6.07 21.26
CA LEU A 134 0.25 -5.40 22.54
C LEU A 134 -0.63 -6.22 23.46
N GLU A 135 -0.19 -6.43 24.68
CA GLU A 135 -0.97 -7.07 25.76
C GLU A 135 -1.53 -5.98 26.69
N GLY A 136 -2.80 -6.09 27.01
CA GLY A 136 -3.53 -5.17 27.89
C GLY A 136 -4.79 -4.57 27.21
N ASN A 137 -5.68 -4.03 28.04
CA ASN A 137 -6.84 -3.30 27.54
C ASN A 137 -6.40 -1.89 27.12
N ARG A 138 -6.52 -1.59 25.84
CA ARG A 138 -6.08 -0.35 25.24
C ARG A 138 -7.28 0.53 24.89
N SER A 139 -7.27 1.76 25.37
CA SER A 139 -8.23 2.78 25.00
C SER A 139 -7.73 3.59 23.79
N ARG A 140 -8.62 4.37 23.18
CA ARG A 140 -8.25 5.33 22.13
C ARG A 140 -7.23 6.38 22.63
N GLU A 141 -7.32 6.77 23.90
CA GLU A 141 -6.37 7.72 24.48
C GLU A 141 -4.97 7.12 24.61
N ASP A 142 -4.91 5.83 24.90
CA ASP A 142 -3.65 5.08 24.94
C ASP A 142 -3.02 4.98 23.56
N ASP A 143 -3.83 4.70 22.52
CA ASP A 143 -3.38 4.69 21.14
C ASP A 143 -2.74 6.04 20.74
N LEU A 144 -3.37 7.15 21.15
CA LEU A 144 -2.82 8.49 20.87
C LEU A 144 -1.50 8.74 21.60
N ARG A 145 -1.34 8.28 22.85
CA ARG A 145 -0.08 8.40 23.60
C ARG A 145 1.03 7.59 22.98
N ILE A 146 0.75 6.33 22.63
CA ILE A 146 1.70 5.45 21.94
C ILE A 146 2.10 6.06 20.59
N ALA A 147 1.12 6.53 19.82
CA ALA A 147 1.40 7.17 18.54
C ALA A 147 2.29 8.41 18.68
N ALA A 148 2.03 9.24 19.69
CA ALA A 148 2.85 10.42 19.97
C ALA A 148 4.31 10.03 20.29
N ALA A 149 4.51 9.04 21.18
CA ALA A 149 5.85 8.58 21.54
C ALA A 149 6.61 7.96 20.36
N LEU A 150 5.93 7.15 19.53
CA LEU A 150 6.54 6.54 18.35
C LEU A 150 6.89 7.58 17.29
N LYS A 151 6.08 8.63 17.11
CA LYS A 151 6.34 9.70 16.13
C LYS A 151 7.54 10.57 16.48
N GLU A 152 8.02 10.55 17.72
CA GLU A 152 9.29 11.20 18.08
C GLU A 152 10.52 10.48 17.49
N ILE A 153 10.34 9.26 16.97
CA ILE A 153 11.42 8.50 16.33
C ILE A 153 11.46 8.87 14.84
N PRO A 154 12.55 9.47 14.33
CA PRO A 154 12.61 10.05 12.99
C PRO A 154 12.26 9.08 11.85
N SER A 155 12.53 7.77 12.01
CA SER A 155 12.23 6.73 11.01
C SER A 155 10.74 6.36 10.96
N VAL A 156 9.93 6.74 11.95
CA VAL A 156 8.51 6.40 12.02
C VAL A 156 7.70 7.39 11.19
N GLN A 157 7.05 6.89 10.15
CA GLN A 157 6.23 7.68 9.24
C GLN A 157 4.77 7.72 9.67
N GLU A 158 4.21 6.54 9.95
CA GLU A 158 2.79 6.39 10.27
C GLU A 158 2.58 5.22 11.24
N ILE A 159 1.53 5.29 12.06
CA ILE A 159 1.12 4.22 12.97
C ILE A 159 -0.36 3.94 12.76
N MET A 160 -0.69 2.65 12.61
CA MET A 160 -2.08 2.19 12.53
C MET A 160 -2.34 1.15 13.61
N PHE A 161 -3.32 1.43 14.46
CA PHE A 161 -3.73 0.49 15.50
C PHE A 161 -4.77 -0.49 14.96
N ARG A 162 -4.53 -1.76 15.24
CA ARG A 162 -5.47 -2.86 15.06
C ARG A 162 -5.90 -3.36 16.45
N GLU A 163 -6.85 -4.28 16.49
CA GLU A 163 -7.39 -4.78 17.75
C GLU A 163 -6.28 -5.28 18.71
N HIS A 164 -5.30 -6.01 18.22
CA HIS A 164 -4.26 -6.66 19.04
C HIS A 164 -2.83 -6.20 18.74
N TYR A 165 -2.63 -5.34 17.75
CA TYR A 165 -1.28 -4.88 17.38
C TYR A 165 -1.31 -3.47 16.77
N ALA A 166 -0.13 -2.84 16.75
CA ALA A 166 0.11 -1.61 16.02
C ALA A 166 0.98 -1.89 14.79
N GLU A 167 0.56 -1.45 13.62
CA GLU A 167 1.39 -1.38 12.41
C GLU A 167 2.18 -0.07 12.46
N ILE A 168 3.49 -0.18 12.46
CA ILE A 168 4.41 0.96 12.54
C ILE A 168 5.14 1.04 11.21
N TYR A 169 4.81 2.03 10.40
CA TYR A 169 5.40 2.25 9.08
C TYR A 169 6.71 3.01 9.22
N LEU A 170 7.76 2.49 8.57
CA LEU A 170 9.14 2.91 8.77
C LEU A 170 9.79 3.36 7.47
N GLU A 171 10.54 4.44 7.52
CA GLU A 171 11.42 4.83 6.43
C GLU A 171 12.67 3.94 6.38
N HIS A 172 13.22 3.64 7.55
CA HIS A 172 14.36 2.76 7.73
C HIS A 172 14.09 1.79 8.88
N ASP A 173 14.72 0.61 8.82
CA ASP A 173 14.59 -0.39 9.87
C ASP A 173 15.07 0.13 11.23
N LEU A 174 14.38 -0.24 12.29
CA LEU A 174 14.69 0.15 13.67
C LEU A 174 14.93 -1.09 14.53
N PRO A 175 15.82 -1.01 15.53
CA PRO A 175 15.94 -2.05 16.53
C PRO A 175 14.60 -2.29 17.26
N GLU A 176 14.24 -3.56 17.50
CA GLU A 176 12.99 -3.90 18.21
C GLU A 176 12.91 -3.25 19.58
N GLU A 177 14.05 -3.18 20.26
CA GLU A 177 14.14 -2.58 21.59
C GLU A 177 13.73 -1.09 21.58
N THR A 178 14.07 -0.35 20.54
CA THR A 178 13.66 1.06 20.39
C THR A 178 12.14 1.19 20.33
N ILE A 179 11.49 0.33 19.53
CA ILE A 179 10.03 0.31 19.42
C ILE A 179 9.38 -0.11 20.73
N ARG A 180 9.91 -1.17 21.35
CA ARG A 180 9.45 -1.70 22.65
C ARG A 180 9.50 -0.64 23.73
N GLN A 181 10.63 0.03 23.89
CA GLN A 181 10.81 1.08 24.90
C GLN A 181 9.86 2.26 24.68
N ALA A 182 9.65 2.68 23.45
CA ALA A 182 8.72 3.77 23.13
C ALA A 182 7.28 3.42 23.50
N ILE A 183 6.85 2.18 23.25
CA ILE A 183 5.50 1.72 23.56
C ILE A 183 5.33 1.49 25.07
N GLU A 184 6.21 0.72 25.69
CA GLU A 184 6.11 0.33 27.11
C GLU A 184 6.32 1.54 28.05
N GLY A 185 7.10 2.53 27.62
CA GLY A 185 7.26 3.80 28.33
C GLY A 185 6.02 4.66 28.43
N CYS A 186 4.98 4.39 27.62
CA CYS A 186 3.72 5.15 27.63
C CYS A 186 2.72 4.73 28.71
N GLY A 187 2.95 3.61 29.43
CA GLY A 187 2.03 3.15 30.45
C GLY A 187 2.02 1.64 30.66
N ALA A 188 0.87 1.07 31.02
CA ALA A 188 0.70 -0.32 31.42
C ALA A 188 0.63 -1.34 30.27
N TYR A 189 1.28 -1.07 29.14
CA TYR A 189 1.30 -1.98 27.99
C TYR A 189 2.60 -2.74 27.91
N ARG A 190 2.49 -4.01 27.48
CA ARG A 190 3.61 -4.87 27.20
C ARG A 190 3.61 -5.24 25.72
N VAL A 191 4.74 -5.11 25.07
CA VAL A 191 4.97 -5.62 23.73
C VAL A 191 5.31 -7.09 23.81
N VAL A 192 4.38 -7.95 23.39
CA VAL A 192 4.55 -9.41 23.44
C VAL A 192 5.50 -9.88 22.34
N LYS A 193 5.32 -9.33 21.14
CA LYS A 193 6.02 -9.75 19.93
C LYS A 193 6.10 -8.58 18.95
N ILE A 194 7.13 -8.55 18.14
CA ILE A 194 7.25 -7.67 16.97
C ILE A 194 7.50 -8.54 15.74
N ASP A 195 6.58 -8.54 14.80
CA ASP A 195 6.74 -9.20 13.50
C ASP A 195 7.36 -8.22 12.48
N ARG A 196 8.29 -8.74 11.67
CA ARG A 196 9.09 -7.98 10.70
C ARG A 196 9.10 -8.65 9.34
#